data_42b0eb8c42a88192d33f8c8f63491146
#
_entry.id   42b0eb8c42a88192d33f8c8f63491146
#
_cell.length_a   1.000
_cell.length_b   1.000
_cell.length_c   1.000
_cell.angle_alpha   90.00
_cell.angle_beta   90.00
_cell.angle_gamma   90.00
#
_symmetry.space_group_name_H-M   'P 1'
#
loop_
_entity.id
_entity.type
_entity.pdbx_description
1 polymer ?
#
loop_
_entity_poly.entity_id
_entity_poly.type
_entity_poly.pdbx_seq_one_letter_code
_entity_poly.pdbx_strand_id
1 'polypeptide(L)'
;HKARFMAYLSLFTFAMLCLVTADNFLQLFFGWEGVGLCSYFLIGFWFKKETANAAAIKAFVVNRVGDFGFALGIFLIFYLFGTVNYSEVFELIPTIVDKNLIFLGIEVNAIDLICLLLFVGAMGKSAQIFLHTWLPDAMEGPTPVSALIHAATMVTAGVFLVVRCSPIYEYSELALNIITIVGMSTALFAATVALVQTDIKKIIAYSTCSQLGYLFFAA
;
A
#
# COMPACT_ATOMS: atom_id res chain seq x y z
N HIS A 1 7.29 16.45 -24.47
CA HIS A 1 7.38 15.92 -23.11
C HIS A 1 6.37 16.54 -22.14
N LYS A 2 6.07 17.87 -22.21
CA LYS A 2 5.17 18.55 -21.27
C LYS A 2 3.74 17.97 -21.29
N ALA A 3 3.14 17.80 -22.48
CA ALA A 3 1.77 17.28 -22.60
C ALA A 3 1.65 15.87 -22.01
N ARG A 4 2.58 14.95 -22.31
CA ARG A 4 2.61 13.59 -21.76
C ARG A 4 2.77 13.62 -20.25
N PHE A 5 3.63 14.47 -19.71
CA PHE A 5 3.83 14.63 -18.28
C PHE A 5 2.55 15.05 -17.55
N MET A 6 1.89 16.09 -18.06
CA MET A 6 0.63 16.58 -17.48
C MET A 6 -0.49 15.55 -17.58
N ALA A 7 -0.57 14.81 -18.70
CA ALA A 7 -1.55 13.74 -18.86
C ALA A 7 -1.38 12.62 -17.79
N TYR A 8 -0.14 12.21 -17.54
CA TYR A 8 0.14 11.18 -16.52
C TYR A 8 -0.15 11.67 -15.09
N LEU A 9 0.17 12.94 -14.79
CA LEU A 9 -0.18 13.55 -13.51
C LEU A 9 -1.70 13.63 -13.30
N SER A 10 -2.45 14.07 -14.31
CA SER A 10 -3.91 14.14 -14.24
C SER A 10 -4.53 12.76 -14.06
N LEU A 11 -4.02 11.75 -14.79
CA LEU A 11 -4.48 10.37 -14.66
C LEU A 11 -4.20 9.81 -13.27
N PHE A 12 -3.01 10.10 -12.72
CA PHE A 12 -2.64 9.71 -11.37
C PHE A 12 -3.56 10.36 -10.32
N THR A 13 -3.83 11.66 -10.46
CA THR A 13 -4.74 12.38 -9.56
C THR A 13 -6.15 11.81 -9.63
N PHE A 14 -6.65 11.50 -10.83
CA PHE A 14 -7.95 10.85 -11.01
C PHE A 14 -8.00 9.50 -10.29
N ALA A 15 -7.00 8.63 -10.50
CA ALA A 15 -6.94 7.33 -9.86
C ALA A 15 -6.88 7.44 -8.32
N MET A 16 -6.12 8.42 -7.80
CA MET A 16 -6.03 8.68 -6.37
C MET A 16 -7.35 9.18 -5.79
N LEU A 17 -8.07 10.05 -6.50
CA LEU A 17 -9.40 10.49 -6.08
C LEU A 17 -10.37 9.32 -6.06
N CYS A 18 -10.39 8.46 -7.08
CA CYS A 18 -11.20 7.24 -7.07
C CYS A 18 -10.90 6.35 -5.84
N LEU A 19 -9.63 6.28 -5.42
CA LEU A 19 -9.22 5.52 -4.25
C LEU A 19 -9.76 6.13 -2.96
N VAL A 20 -9.52 7.42 -2.72
CA VAL A 20 -9.86 8.08 -1.42
C VAL A 20 -11.36 8.28 -1.24
N THR A 21 -12.11 8.46 -2.34
CA THR A 21 -13.56 8.63 -2.31
C THR A 21 -14.33 7.32 -2.41
N ALA A 22 -13.62 6.17 -2.39
CA ALA A 22 -14.26 4.87 -2.48
C ALA A 22 -15.18 4.61 -1.29
N ASP A 23 -16.39 4.12 -1.59
CA ASP A 23 -17.39 3.70 -0.60
C ASP A 23 -17.47 2.17 -0.47
N ASN A 24 -16.69 1.47 -1.25
CA ASN A 24 -16.61 0.01 -1.23
C ASN A 24 -15.20 -0.47 -1.57
N PHE A 25 -14.89 -1.73 -1.19
CA PHE A 25 -13.59 -2.34 -1.42
C PHE A 25 -13.24 -2.51 -2.91
N LEU A 26 -14.23 -2.70 -3.78
CA LEU A 26 -13.99 -2.89 -5.21
C LEU A 26 -13.56 -1.57 -5.89
N GLN A 27 -14.22 -0.47 -5.56
CA GLN A 27 -13.83 0.86 -6.06
C GLN A 27 -12.47 1.27 -5.50
N LEU A 28 -12.21 0.98 -4.22
CA LEU A 28 -10.90 1.19 -3.60
C LEU A 28 -9.81 0.45 -4.37
N PHE A 29 -10.04 -0.84 -4.70
CA PHE A 29 -9.10 -1.65 -5.45
C PHE A 29 -8.89 -1.12 -6.88
N PHE A 30 -9.94 -0.65 -7.55
CA PHE A 30 -9.81 -0.01 -8.84
C PHE A 30 -8.89 1.21 -8.81
N GLY A 31 -9.09 2.11 -7.85
CA GLY A 31 -8.20 3.25 -7.63
C GLY A 31 -6.78 2.83 -7.27
N TRP A 32 -6.64 1.81 -6.44
CA TRP A 32 -5.36 1.22 -6.00
C TRP A 32 -4.50 0.71 -7.16
N GLU A 33 -5.11 -0.01 -8.07
CA GLU A 33 -4.50 -0.50 -9.29
C GLU A 33 -4.18 0.64 -10.27
N GLY A 34 -5.11 1.58 -10.41
CA GLY A 34 -4.93 2.78 -11.24
C GLY A 34 -3.73 3.61 -10.81
N VAL A 35 -3.57 3.86 -9.52
CA VAL A 35 -2.39 4.55 -8.96
C VAL A 35 -1.11 3.77 -9.23
N GLY A 36 -1.14 2.43 -9.10
CA GLY A 36 -0.02 1.55 -9.41
C GLY A 36 0.43 1.68 -10.87
N LEU A 37 -0.50 1.64 -11.82
CA LEU A 37 -0.24 1.80 -13.24
C LEU A 37 0.31 3.19 -13.57
N CYS A 38 -0.30 4.25 -13.02
CA CYS A 38 0.15 5.61 -13.24
C CYS A 38 1.56 5.83 -12.70
N SER A 39 1.90 5.25 -11.55
CA SER A 39 3.24 5.32 -10.97
C SER A 39 4.28 4.67 -11.88
N TYR A 40 3.96 3.55 -12.51
CA TYR A 40 4.82 2.90 -13.50
C TYR A 40 5.15 3.87 -14.66
N PHE A 41 4.16 4.55 -15.24
CA PHE A 41 4.38 5.53 -16.31
C PHE A 41 5.16 6.76 -15.86
N LEU A 42 4.97 7.18 -14.62
CA LEU A 42 5.62 8.36 -14.06
C LEU A 42 7.07 8.08 -13.65
N ILE A 43 7.37 6.94 -13.04
CA ILE A 43 8.74 6.52 -12.70
C ILE A 43 9.54 6.28 -13.99
N GLY A 44 8.96 5.54 -14.95
CA GLY A 44 9.51 5.27 -16.27
C GLY A 44 9.38 6.42 -17.29
N PHE A 45 9.13 7.66 -16.83
CA PHE A 45 8.94 8.81 -17.72
C PHE A 45 10.09 9.01 -18.70
N TRP A 46 11.32 8.78 -18.25
CA TRP A 46 12.54 8.80 -19.04
C TRP A 46 12.82 7.44 -19.67
N PHE A 47 11.88 6.92 -20.46
CA PHE A 47 11.89 5.58 -21.04
C PHE A 47 13.14 5.22 -21.88
N LYS A 48 13.97 6.20 -22.23
CA LYS A 48 15.28 5.98 -22.89
C LYS A 48 16.39 5.63 -21.90
N LYS A 49 16.15 5.84 -20.59
CA LYS A 49 17.11 5.46 -19.53
C LYS A 49 16.79 4.05 -19.05
N GLU A 50 17.75 3.15 -19.16
CA GLU A 50 17.59 1.76 -18.68
C GLU A 50 17.35 1.71 -17.17
N THR A 51 18.02 2.56 -16.39
CA THR A 51 17.83 2.65 -14.93
C THR A 51 16.40 3.04 -14.55
N ALA A 52 15.80 3.98 -15.27
CA ALA A 52 14.43 4.40 -15.02
C ALA A 52 13.41 3.30 -15.40
N ASN A 53 13.67 2.57 -16.48
CA ASN A 53 12.83 1.44 -16.90
C ASN A 53 12.92 0.28 -15.87
N ALA A 54 14.12 -0.08 -15.45
CA ALA A 54 14.32 -1.10 -14.43
C ALA A 54 13.65 -0.73 -13.11
N ALA A 55 13.78 0.54 -12.68
CA ALA A 55 13.13 1.05 -11.48
C ALA A 55 11.59 1.00 -11.58
N ALA A 56 11.03 1.37 -12.74
CA ALA A 56 9.58 1.33 -12.99
C ALA A 56 9.04 -0.11 -12.94
N ILE A 57 9.73 -1.05 -13.59
CA ILE A 57 9.38 -2.47 -13.59
C ILE A 57 9.45 -3.03 -12.16
N LYS A 58 10.54 -2.74 -11.43
CA LYS A 58 10.71 -3.17 -10.04
C LYS A 58 9.59 -2.65 -9.15
N ALA A 59 9.28 -1.35 -9.24
CA ALA A 59 8.20 -0.75 -8.48
C ALA A 59 6.85 -1.41 -8.80
N PHE A 60 6.57 -1.66 -10.08
CA PHE A 60 5.33 -2.31 -10.49
C PHE A 60 5.22 -3.74 -9.97
N VAL A 61 6.26 -4.56 -10.13
CA VAL A 61 6.25 -5.98 -9.71
C VAL A 61 6.15 -6.12 -8.19
N VAL A 62 6.95 -5.35 -7.43
CA VAL A 62 6.89 -5.40 -5.96
C VAL A 62 5.52 -4.98 -5.43
N ASN A 63 4.92 -3.93 -6.00
CA ASN A 63 3.57 -3.54 -5.62
C ASN A 63 2.53 -4.62 -5.97
N ARG A 64 2.69 -5.34 -7.10
CA ARG A 64 1.77 -6.43 -7.47
C ARG A 64 1.75 -7.58 -6.47
N VAL A 65 2.86 -7.87 -5.81
CA VAL A 65 2.88 -8.85 -4.73
C VAL A 65 1.96 -8.41 -3.58
N GLY A 66 2.02 -7.13 -3.19
CA GLY A 66 1.10 -6.57 -2.20
C GLY A 66 -0.36 -6.56 -2.70
N ASP A 67 -0.59 -6.11 -3.94
CA ASP A 67 -1.91 -5.99 -4.54
C ASP A 67 -2.62 -7.36 -4.65
N PHE A 68 -1.85 -8.44 -4.86
CA PHE A 68 -2.38 -9.81 -4.83
C PHE A 68 -2.92 -10.19 -3.46
N GLY A 69 -2.18 -9.90 -2.39
CA GLY A 69 -2.67 -10.10 -1.02
C GLY A 69 -3.93 -9.29 -0.74
N PHE A 70 -3.98 -8.03 -1.18
CA PHE A 70 -5.16 -7.17 -1.06
C PHE A 70 -6.37 -7.74 -1.79
N ALA A 71 -6.21 -8.22 -3.03
CA ALA A 71 -7.28 -8.85 -3.81
C ALA A 71 -7.85 -10.10 -3.10
N LEU A 72 -6.97 -10.95 -2.55
CA LEU A 72 -7.40 -12.11 -1.76
C LEU A 72 -8.18 -11.69 -0.52
N GLY A 73 -7.78 -10.62 0.15
CA GLY A 73 -8.52 -10.04 1.28
C GLY A 73 -9.92 -9.60 0.88
N ILE A 74 -10.08 -8.93 -0.26
CA ILE A 74 -11.39 -8.52 -0.79
C ILE A 74 -12.26 -9.73 -1.16
N PHE A 75 -11.68 -10.75 -1.80
CA PHE A 75 -12.41 -11.98 -2.12
C PHE A 75 -12.89 -12.68 -0.85
N LEU A 76 -12.07 -12.71 0.18
CA LEU A 76 -12.44 -13.30 1.46
C LEU A 76 -13.55 -12.49 2.16
N ILE A 77 -13.49 -11.16 2.12
CA ILE A 77 -14.57 -10.29 2.60
C ILE A 77 -15.87 -10.63 1.87
N PHE A 78 -15.85 -10.67 0.55
CA PHE A 78 -17.05 -10.99 -0.23
C PHE A 78 -17.58 -12.40 0.06
N TYR A 79 -16.69 -13.38 0.22
CA TYR A 79 -17.06 -14.77 0.54
C TYR A 79 -17.76 -14.90 1.91
N LEU A 80 -17.31 -14.12 2.89
CA LEU A 80 -17.82 -14.20 4.26
C LEU A 80 -19.05 -13.35 4.52
N PHE A 81 -19.06 -12.13 3.97
CA PHE A 81 -20.10 -11.12 4.21
C PHE A 81 -21.15 -11.02 3.09
N GLY A 82 -20.85 -11.55 1.88
CA GLY A 82 -21.72 -11.43 0.71
C GLY A 82 -21.79 -10.03 0.10
N THR A 83 -21.07 -9.08 0.66
CA THR A 83 -21.04 -7.67 0.23
C THR A 83 -19.61 -7.13 0.26
N VAL A 84 -19.36 -6.03 -0.47
CA VAL A 84 -18.10 -5.29 -0.49
C VAL A 84 -18.26 -3.85 -0.01
N ASN A 85 -19.46 -3.42 0.37
CA ASN A 85 -19.75 -2.08 0.88
C ASN A 85 -19.23 -1.94 2.31
N TYR A 86 -18.55 -0.83 2.62
CA TYR A 86 -17.97 -0.63 3.95
C TYR A 86 -19.00 -0.67 5.07
N SER A 87 -20.11 0.05 4.92
CA SER A 87 -21.17 0.14 5.95
C SER A 87 -21.70 -1.25 6.30
N GLU A 88 -22.06 -2.05 5.29
CA GLU A 88 -22.62 -3.39 5.48
C GLU A 88 -21.59 -4.35 6.08
N VAL A 89 -20.33 -4.30 5.61
CA VAL A 89 -19.25 -5.14 6.13
C VAL A 89 -19.01 -4.82 7.60
N PHE A 90 -18.92 -3.54 7.98
CA PHE A 90 -18.65 -3.12 9.35
C PHE A 90 -19.77 -3.50 10.32
N GLU A 91 -21.02 -3.45 9.89
CA GLU A 91 -22.17 -3.90 10.69
C GLU A 91 -22.18 -5.42 10.94
N LEU A 92 -21.67 -6.19 9.97
CA LEU A 92 -21.66 -7.65 10.03
C LEU A 92 -20.45 -8.26 10.76
N ILE A 93 -19.41 -7.47 11.07
CA ILE A 93 -18.20 -7.96 11.75
C ILE A 93 -18.52 -8.78 13.00
N PRO A 94 -19.39 -8.30 13.95
CA PRO A 94 -19.64 -9.04 15.18
C PRO A 94 -20.20 -10.45 14.97
N THR A 95 -20.80 -10.72 13.82
CA THR A 95 -21.39 -12.04 13.50
C THR A 95 -20.34 -13.09 13.10
N ILE A 96 -19.11 -12.66 12.79
CA ILE A 96 -18.06 -13.51 12.21
C ILE A 96 -16.82 -13.60 13.11
N VAL A 97 -16.79 -12.91 14.24
CA VAL A 97 -15.62 -12.84 15.15
C VAL A 97 -15.10 -14.22 15.54
N ASP A 98 -16.01 -15.17 15.82
CA ASP A 98 -15.66 -16.53 16.26
C ASP A 98 -15.51 -17.54 15.11
N LYS A 99 -15.57 -17.09 13.85
CA LYS A 99 -15.50 -17.98 12.70
C LYS A 99 -14.07 -18.33 12.35
N ASN A 100 -13.73 -19.62 12.42
CA ASN A 100 -12.44 -20.13 11.98
C ASN A 100 -12.52 -20.65 10.54
N LEU A 101 -11.44 -20.46 9.80
CA LEU A 101 -11.23 -20.94 8.44
C LEU A 101 -9.98 -21.81 8.39
N ILE A 102 -9.97 -22.81 7.51
CA ILE A 102 -8.76 -23.57 7.21
C ILE A 102 -8.07 -22.89 6.03
N PHE A 103 -6.95 -22.23 6.30
CA PHE A 103 -6.11 -21.60 5.28
C PHE A 103 -4.76 -22.31 5.25
N LEU A 104 -4.38 -22.85 4.09
CA LEU A 104 -3.14 -23.63 3.90
C LEU A 104 -2.96 -24.79 4.92
N GLY A 105 -4.06 -25.39 5.40
CA GLY A 105 -4.03 -26.48 6.36
C GLY A 105 -3.91 -26.06 7.83
N ILE A 106 -3.97 -24.76 8.13
CA ILE A 106 -3.93 -24.19 9.48
C ILE A 106 -5.29 -23.55 9.77
N GLU A 107 -5.82 -23.78 10.95
CA GLU A 107 -7.00 -23.06 11.45
C GLU A 107 -6.60 -21.64 11.83
N VAL A 108 -7.22 -20.65 11.18
CA VAL A 108 -7.00 -19.23 11.42
C VAL A 108 -8.35 -18.56 11.61
N ASN A 109 -8.42 -17.58 12.50
CA ASN A 109 -9.61 -16.74 12.63
C ASN A 109 -9.86 -15.97 11.34
N ALA A 110 -11.11 -15.91 10.90
CA ALA A 110 -11.49 -15.30 9.64
C ALA A 110 -11.14 -13.80 9.58
N ILE A 111 -11.33 -13.07 10.67
CA ILE A 111 -11.04 -11.64 10.77
C ILE A 111 -9.53 -11.40 10.74
N ASP A 112 -8.75 -12.19 11.48
CA ASP A 112 -7.29 -12.11 11.47
C ASP A 112 -6.74 -12.29 10.06
N LEU A 113 -7.27 -13.27 9.32
CA LEU A 113 -6.86 -13.53 7.94
C LEU A 113 -7.19 -12.37 7.01
N ILE A 114 -8.40 -11.80 7.11
CA ILE A 114 -8.78 -10.60 6.33
C ILE A 114 -7.82 -9.46 6.63
N CYS A 115 -7.62 -9.13 7.90
CA CYS A 115 -6.74 -8.04 8.34
C CYS A 115 -5.31 -8.21 7.82
N LEU A 116 -4.74 -9.41 7.92
CA LEU A 116 -3.39 -9.68 7.43
C LEU A 116 -3.29 -9.57 5.90
N LEU A 117 -4.27 -10.07 5.16
CA LEU A 117 -4.29 -9.95 3.70
C LEU A 117 -4.42 -8.50 3.23
N LEU A 118 -5.29 -7.71 3.87
CA LEU A 118 -5.39 -6.26 3.60
C LEU A 118 -4.07 -5.55 3.95
N PHE A 119 -3.43 -5.93 5.06
CA PHE A 119 -2.16 -5.36 5.47
C PHE A 119 -1.00 -5.67 4.51
N VAL A 120 -0.97 -6.86 3.90
CA VAL A 120 0.01 -7.18 2.85
C VAL A 120 -0.11 -6.20 1.68
N GLY A 121 -1.34 -5.83 1.27
CA GLY A 121 -1.58 -4.77 0.30
C GLY A 121 -1.03 -3.42 0.75
N ALA A 122 -1.31 -3.04 2.00
CA ALA A 122 -0.82 -1.81 2.60
C ALA A 122 0.72 -1.76 2.65
N MET A 123 1.38 -2.88 3.02
CA MET A 123 2.84 -3.00 3.03
C MET A 123 3.47 -2.73 1.67
N GLY A 124 2.85 -3.19 0.58
CA GLY A 124 3.33 -2.98 -0.78
C GLY A 124 3.37 -1.50 -1.14
N LYS A 125 2.25 -0.79 -1.05
CA LYS A 125 2.14 0.62 -1.40
C LYS A 125 2.92 1.53 -0.46
N SER A 126 2.92 1.22 0.83
CA SER A 126 3.59 2.04 1.86
C SER A 126 5.04 1.64 2.12
N ALA A 127 5.60 0.79 1.26
CA ALA A 127 7.02 0.42 1.30
C ALA A 127 7.49 -0.02 2.70
N GLN A 128 6.71 -0.88 3.36
CA GLN A 128 7.10 -1.44 4.64
C GLN A 128 8.18 -2.51 4.46
N ILE A 129 8.86 -2.88 5.54
CA ILE A 129 9.93 -3.89 5.52
C ILE A 129 9.51 -5.12 4.68
N PHE A 130 10.44 -5.72 3.95
CA PHE A 130 10.32 -6.72 2.88
C PHE A 130 9.85 -6.17 1.53
N LEU A 131 8.89 -5.22 1.46
CA LEU A 131 8.38 -4.64 0.21
C LEU A 131 8.83 -3.18 -0.03
N HIS A 132 9.86 -2.70 0.71
CA HIS A 132 10.35 -1.31 0.64
C HIS A 132 11.29 -1.02 -0.54
N THR A 133 11.87 -2.06 -1.15
CA THR A 133 13.03 -1.94 -2.07
C THR A 133 12.74 -1.14 -3.34
N TRP A 134 11.48 -0.93 -3.71
CA TRP A 134 11.10 -0.17 -4.89
C TRP A 134 11.16 1.35 -4.66
N LEU A 135 10.94 1.81 -3.42
CA LEU A 135 10.77 3.24 -3.12
C LEU A 135 12.03 4.08 -3.38
N PRO A 136 13.24 3.66 -2.96
CA PRO A 136 14.48 4.40 -3.26
C PRO A 136 14.82 4.42 -4.76
N ASP A 137 14.53 3.33 -5.49
CA ASP A 137 14.83 3.24 -6.93
C ASP A 137 13.84 4.07 -7.75
N ALA A 138 12.60 4.25 -7.27
CA ALA A 138 11.60 5.10 -7.90
C ALA A 138 12.00 6.58 -7.98
N MET A 139 13.07 7.00 -7.30
CA MET A 139 13.67 8.34 -7.39
C MET A 139 14.34 8.63 -8.75
N GLU A 140 14.46 7.67 -9.65
CA GLU A 140 14.89 7.85 -11.04
C GLU A 140 13.89 8.70 -11.86
N GLY A 141 12.65 8.79 -11.42
CA GLY A 141 11.64 9.65 -12.03
C GLY A 141 11.93 11.16 -11.89
N PRO A 142 11.20 12.02 -12.65
CA PRO A 142 11.27 13.46 -12.49
C PRO A 142 10.97 13.89 -11.05
N THR A 143 11.65 14.92 -10.55
CA THR A 143 11.49 15.38 -9.16
C THR A 143 10.05 15.71 -8.76
N PRO A 144 9.21 16.37 -9.59
CA PRO A 144 7.80 16.58 -9.24
C PRO A 144 7.00 15.29 -9.08
N VAL A 145 7.37 14.23 -9.80
CA VAL A 145 6.78 12.89 -9.68
C VAL A 145 7.15 12.28 -8.33
N SER A 146 8.43 12.35 -7.98
CA SER A 146 8.89 11.87 -6.68
C SER A 146 8.17 12.56 -5.53
N ALA A 147 7.99 13.88 -5.61
CA ALA A 147 7.23 14.63 -4.61
C ALA A 147 5.76 14.19 -4.51
N LEU A 148 5.09 13.95 -5.63
CA LEU A 148 3.69 13.53 -5.64
C LEU A 148 3.51 12.09 -5.15
N ILE A 149 4.27 11.13 -5.71
CA ILE A 149 4.11 9.71 -5.43
C ILE A 149 4.57 9.39 -4.00
N HIS A 150 5.75 9.90 -3.60
CA HIS A 150 6.42 9.46 -2.38
C HIS A 150 6.05 10.27 -1.15
N ALA A 151 5.74 11.56 -1.30
CA ALA A 151 5.44 12.40 -0.15
C ALA A 151 3.94 12.43 0.19
N ALA A 152 3.07 12.55 -0.81
CA ALA A 152 1.69 12.95 -0.56
C ALA A 152 0.63 11.87 -0.81
N THR A 153 0.85 10.89 -1.70
CA THR A 153 -0.28 10.12 -2.22
C THR A 153 -0.12 8.60 -2.21
N MET A 154 0.72 8.02 -3.07
CA MET A 154 0.75 6.57 -3.24
C MET A 154 1.18 5.82 -1.98
N VAL A 155 2.21 6.32 -1.31
CA VAL A 155 2.76 5.67 -0.12
C VAL A 155 1.88 5.83 1.12
N THR A 156 1.02 6.84 1.17
CA THR A 156 0.03 7.02 2.25
C THR A 156 -1.24 6.21 2.03
N ALA A 157 -1.46 5.67 0.82
CA ALA A 157 -2.64 4.84 0.52
C ALA A 157 -2.74 3.59 1.42
N GLY A 158 -1.61 2.97 1.79
CA GLY A 158 -1.62 1.84 2.70
C GLY A 158 -2.03 2.22 4.13
N VAL A 159 -1.56 3.35 4.64
CA VAL A 159 -2.00 3.89 5.93
C VAL A 159 -3.49 4.24 5.88
N PHE A 160 -3.92 4.90 4.80
CA PHE A 160 -5.35 5.18 4.57
C PHE A 160 -6.21 3.92 4.61
N LEU A 161 -5.75 2.82 3.97
CA LEU A 161 -6.46 1.54 3.99
C LEU A 161 -6.63 1.01 5.43
N VAL A 162 -5.57 1.00 6.24
CA VAL A 162 -5.63 0.52 7.62
C VAL A 162 -6.55 1.39 8.47
N VAL A 163 -6.42 2.71 8.38
CA VAL A 163 -7.29 3.65 9.12
C VAL A 163 -8.75 3.54 8.65
N ARG A 164 -9.00 3.39 7.35
CA ARG A 164 -10.37 3.21 6.82
C ARG A 164 -11.02 1.92 7.30
N CYS A 165 -10.21 0.88 7.46
CA CYS A 165 -10.65 -0.44 7.91
C CYS A 165 -10.47 -0.63 9.43
N SER A 166 -10.20 0.42 10.21
CA SER A 166 -10.02 0.29 11.67
C SER A 166 -11.14 -0.49 12.36
N PRO A 167 -12.46 -0.37 11.96
CA PRO A 167 -13.49 -1.18 12.58
C PRO A 167 -13.32 -2.70 12.41
N ILE A 168 -12.56 -3.15 11.38
CA ILE A 168 -12.23 -4.56 11.21
C ILE A 168 -11.02 -4.92 12.08
N TYR A 169 -10.00 -4.04 12.10
CA TYR A 169 -8.75 -4.25 12.83
C TYR A 169 -8.96 -4.30 14.35
N GLU A 170 -9.94 -3.56 14.91
CA GLU A 170 -10.28 -3.57 16.33
C GLU A 170 -10.63 -4.96 16.86
N TYR A 171 -11.11 -5.87 16.01
CA TYR A 171 -11.44 -7.24 16.37
C TYR A 171 -10.28 -8.24 16.18
N SER A 172 -9.09 -7.77 15.77
CA SER A 172 -7.91 -8.60 15.51
C SER A 172 -6.68 -8.10 16.26
N GLU A 173 -6.50 -8.53 17.50
CA GLU A 173 -5.29 -8.23 18.28
C GLU A 173 -4.02 -8.73 17.59
N LEU A 174 -4.10 -9.88 16.91
CA LEU A 174 -2.98 -10.46 16.19
C LEU A 174 -2.52 -9.53 15.05
N ALA A 175 -3.44 -9.02 14.25
CA ALA A 175 -3.11 -8.12 13.15
C ALA A 175 -2.57 -6.77 13.66
N LEU A 176 -3.16 -6.20 14.70
CA LEU A 176 -2.67 -4.96 15.32
C LEU A 176 -1.23 -5.12 15.83
N ASN A 177 -0.92 -6.21 16.50
CA ASN A 177 0.44 -6.51 16.98
C ASN A 177 1.43 -6.64 15.80
N ILE A 178 1.04 -7.31 14.73
CA ILE A 178 1.89 -7.46 13.53
C ILE A 178 2.12 -6.10 12.86
N ILE A 179 1.09 -5.28 12.68
CA ILE A 179 1.19 -3.94 12.10
C ILE A 179 2.15 -3.08 12.94
N THR A 180 1.98 -3.10 14.25
CA THR A 180 2.84 -2.38 15.19
C THR A 180 4.30 -2.80 15.07
N ILE A 181 4.58 -4.11 15.09
CA ILE A 181 5.95 -4.64 14.98
C ILE A 181 6.58 -4.31 13.61
N VAL A 182 5.83 -4.50 12.53
CA VAL A 182 6.30 -4.19 11.16
C VAL A 182 6.54 -2.69 11.01
N GLY A 183 5.64 -1.84 11.49
CA GLY A 183 5.78 -0.39 11.46
C GLY A 183 7.02 0.09 12.23
N MET A 184 7.19 -0.37 13.46
CA MET A 184 8.36 -0.04 14.29
C MET A 184 9.67 -0.53 13.66
N SER A 185 9.70 -1.77 13.18
CA SER A 185 10.87 -2.34 12.51
C SER A 185 11.24 -1.57 11.25
N THR A 186 10.25 -1.17 10.45
CA THR A 186 10.44 -0.35 9.25
C THR A 186 10.98 1.03 9.61
N ALA A 187 10.41 1.66 10.63
CA ALA A 187 10.84 2.99 11.09
C ALA A 187 12.32 2.99 11.46
N LEU A 188 12.75 2.02 12.28
CA LEU A 188 14.13 1.89 12.72
C LEU A 188 15.06 1.53 11.54
N PHE A 189 14.73 0.51 10.77
CA PHE A 189 15.53 0.05 9.64
C PHE A 189 15.74 1.15 8.61
N ALA A 190 14.67 1.80 8.17
CA ALA A 190 14.77 2.83 7.14
C ALA A 190 15.54 4.06 7.63
N ALA A 191 15.38 4.46 8.91
CA ALA A 191 16.16 5.55 9.48
C ALA A 191 17.66 5.26 9.49
N THR A 192 18.06 4.04 9.89
CA THR A 192 19.50 3.65 9.90
C THR A 192 20.08 3.61 8.50
N VAL A 193 19.33 3.11 7.50
CA VAL A 193 19.76 3.10 6.10
C VAL A 193 19.88 4.52 5.55
N ALA A 194 18.98 5.44 5.92
CA ALA A 194 19.03 6.84 5.48
C ALA A 194 20.35 7.54 5.87
N LEU A 195 20.92 7.21 7.04
CA LEU A 195 22.17 7.81 7.53
C LEU A 195 23.39 7.50 6.66
N VAL A 196 23.38 6.37 5.95
CA VAL A 196 24.54 5.92 5.14
C VAL A 196 24.36 6.19 3.63
N GLN A 197 23.24 6.78 3.21
CA GLN A 197 23.01 7.13 1.81
C GLN A 197 23.78 8.40 1.43
N THR A 198 24.30 8.43 0.22
CA THR A 198 25.03 9.59 -0.34
C THR A 198 24.17 10.44 -1.28
N ASP A 199 23.09 9.85 -1.84
CA ASP A 199 22.16 10.53 -2.75
C ASP A 199 21.01 11.16 -1.94
N ILE A 200 20.85 12.47 -2.05
CA ILE A 200 19.82 13.23 -1.32
C ILE A 200 18.40 12.71 -1.60
N LYS A 201 18.09 12.28 -2.83
CA LYS A 201 16.79 11.72 -3.15
C LYS A 201 16.56 10.38 -2.43
N LYS A 202 17.58 9.54 -2.33
CA LYS A 202 17.50 8.27 -1.60
C LYS A 202 17.39 8.48 -0.10
N ILE A 203 18.09 9.49 0.45
CA ILE A 203 17.94 9.88 1.87
C ILE A 203 16.48 10.24 2.16
N ILE A 204 15.87 11.08 1.31
CA ILE A 204 14.47 11.49 1.46
C ILE A 204 13.53 10.28 1.34
N ALA A 205 13.79 9.35 0.40
CA ALA A 205 12.99 8.15 0.24
C ALA A 205 13.01 7.25 1.47
N TYR A 206 14.17 6.99 2.04
CA TYR A 206 14.29 6.20 3.27
C TYR A 206 13.72 6.93 4.49
N SER A 207 13.87 8.25 4.56
CA SER A 207 13.20 9.06 5.58
C SER A 207 11.67 8.94 5.47
N THR A 208 11.12 8.99 4.26
CA THR A 208 9.68 8.79 4.03
C THR A 208 9.24 7.38 4.46
N CYS A 209 10.01 6.36 4.11
CA CYS A 209 9.76 4.97 4.53
C CYS A 209 9.71 4.86 6.06
N SER A 210 10.65 5.51 6.76
CA SER A 210 10.68 5.55 8.22
C SER A 210 9.44 6.23 8.80
N GLN A 211 9.03 7.39 8.26
CA GLN A 211 7.82 8.10 8.71
C GLN A 211 6.54 7.31 8.49
N LEU A 212 6.45 6.56 7.38
CA LEU A 212 5.33 5.65 7.15
C LEU A 212 5.31 4.51 8.18
N GLY A 213 6.48 4.00 8.58
CA GLY A 213 6.59 3.04 9.67
C GLY A 213 6.02 3.58 10.99
N TYR A 214 6.30 4.85 11.32
CA TYR A 214 5.69 5.52 12.49
C TYR A 214 4.17 5.63 12.36
N LEU A 215 3.65 5.93 11.16
CA LEU A 215 2.20 6.01 10.96
C LEU A 215 1.52 4.66 11.16
N PHE A 216 2.12 3.55 10.72
CA PHE A 216 1.59 2.20 11.00
C PHE A 216 1.72 1.79 12.47
N PHE A 217 2.76 2.24 13.15
CA PHE A 217 2.91 2.03 14.58
C PHE A 217 1.84 2.76 15.40
N ALA A 218 1.36 3.90 14.89
CA ALA A 218 0.39 4.75 15.56
C ALA A 218 -1.08 4.48 15.16
N ALA A 219 -1.30 3.73 14.05
CA ALA A 219 -2.63 3.40 13.54
C ALA A 219 -3.20 2.16 14.20
#